data_aa8af9ea7f90bc21e0104ff56d4ec842
#
_entry.id   aa8af9ea7f90bc21e0104ff56d4ec842
#
_cell.length_a   1.000
_cell.length_b   1.000
_cell.length_c   1.000
_cell.angle_alpha   90.00
_cell.angle_beta   90.00
_cell.angle_gamma   90.00
#
_symmetry.space_group_name_H-M   'P 1'
#
loop_
_entity.id
_entity.type
_entity.pdbx_description
1 polymer ?
#
loop_
_entity_poly.entity_id
_entity_poly.type
_entity_poly.pdbx_seq_one_letter_code
_entity_poly.pdbx_strand_id
1 'polypeptide(L)'
;MKGLKRMKIKTKIWVLFLACILMSSVISIGTVVYSSQKSNLKHIGEMTTQTLHAIDSNLELMIDHVNQDTYAVFWSKMFQDTLEEVSKGNLTVKTRTELQDCLTNIMLAGDYISSIVFYDNIGNSFMCNREEVVSKKEIAVEDAYWYEKAIKKDGDWIFETDGGGIVSYKSKNRNILSMIRVIKKKTDYSKLGILMVNIDEKTIREIFDSVGGNLNSNFYVLMNDILIFGPKEKENYDVSKDIIGSLEENETKIVRSEENSMVYKKISSMIDGWTLAIETPMSSFSNSISYFDTLIVLIVNIGMLILCWIFISHTVSRPIQKMEEQMMYSKSIPENLEVDEECEDEITNLKRTYNNLLNSIRKLLERTKEEEKIIRKNELDLILEQINPHFLYNTLDVISGL
;
A
#
# COMPACT_ATOMS: atom_id res chain seq x y z
N MET A 1 -13.40 -21.59 35.52
CA MET A 1 -13.35 -20.49 36.53
C MET A 1 -12.89 -20.91 37.93
N LYS A 2 -13.09 -22.17 38.40
CA LYS A 2 -12.63 -22.62 39.76
C LYS A 2 -11.10 -22.59 39.95
N GLY A 3 -10.29 -22.79 38.91
CA GLY A 3 -8.81 -22.78 39.01
C GLY A 3 -8.20 -21.40 39.29
N LEU A 4 -8.79 -20.31 38.75
CA LEU A 4 -8.28 -18.94 38.97
C LEU A 4 -8.49 -18.44 40.41
N LYS A 5 -9.52 -18.93 41.15
CA LYS A 5 -9.79 -18.50 42.53
C LYS A 5 -8.70 -18.95 43.51
N ARG A 6 -8.02 -20.07 43.26
CA ARG A 6 -6.97 -20.65 44.11
C ARG A 6 -5.54 -20.18 43.78
N MET A 7 -5.36 -19.38 42.74
CA MET A 7 -4.04 -18.89 42.31
C MET A 7 -3.62 -17.69 43.16
N LYS A 8 -2.32 -17.59 43.48
CA LYS A 8 -1.71 -16.41 44.12
C LYS A 8 -1.94 -15.16 43.27
N ILE A 9 -2.11 -14.01 43.91
CA ILE A 9 -2.35 -12.72 43.25
C ILE A 9 -1.24 -12.40 42.23
N LYS A 10 0.02 -12.64 42.64
CA LYS A 10 1.17 -12.48 41.73
C LYS A 10 0.96 -13.27 40.43
N THR A 11 0.51 -14.51 40.51
CA THR A 11 0.28 -15.37 39.34
C THR A 11 -0.93 -14.90 38.54
N LYS A 12 -2.02 -14.47 39.19
CA LYS A 12 -3.20 -13.88 38.53
C LYS A 12 -2.83 -12.64 37.69
N ILE A 13 -2.04 -11.73 38.28
CA ILE A 13 -1.57 -10.51 37.61
C ILE A 13 -0.67 -10.87 36.42
N TRP A 14 0.28 -11.79 36.59
CA TRP A 14 1.17 -12.22 35.51
C TRP A 14 0.45 -12.88 34.36
N VAL A 15 -0.51 -13.77 34.64
CA VAL A 15 -1.33 -14.42 33.59
C VAL A 15 -2.17 -13.41 32.83
N LEU A 16 -2.80 -12.47 33.56
CA LEU A 16 -3.57 -11.40 32.93
C LEU A 16 -2.69 -10.52 32.02
N PHE A 17 -1.53 -10.10 32.56
CA PHE A 17 -0.61 -9.23 31.80
C PHE A 17 -0.10 -9.91 30.54
N LEU A 18 0.27 -11.20 30.64
CA LEU A 18 0.68 -12.01 29.51
C LEU A 18 -0.44 -12.17 28.48
N ALA A 19 -1.65 -12.46 28.95
CA ALA A 19 -2.83 -12.58 28.07
C ALA A 19 -3.13 -11.26 27.35
N CYS A 20 -3.05 -10.13 28.06
CA CYS A 20 -3.25 -8.80 27.46
C CYS A 20 -2.19 -8.46 26.41
N ILE A 21 -0.91 -8.77 26.69
CA ILE A 21 0.18 -8.55 25.72
C ILE A 21 -0.03 -9.42 24.47
N LEU A 22 -0.35 -10.71 24.66
CA LEU A 22 -0.58 -11.62 23.52
C LEU A 22 -1.79 -11.17 22.68
N MET A 23 -2.93 -10.85 23.30
CA MET A 23 -4.10 -10.36 22.58
C MET A 23 -3.81 -9.04 21.84
N SER A 24 -3.16 -8.09 22.51
CA SER A 24 -2.76 -6.82 21.91
C SER A 24 -1.85 -7.04 20.71
N SER A 25 -0.85 -7.92 20.82
CA SER A 25 0.07 -8.25 19.74
C SER A 25 -0.64 -8.92 18.55
N VAL A 26 -1.53 -9.88 18.81
CA VAL A 26 -2.31 -10.56 17.75
C VAL A 26 -3.24 -9.58 17.03
N ILE A 27 -3.95 -8.72 17.75
CA ILE A 27 -4.82 -7.70 17.18
C ILE A 27 -4.00 -6.69 16.37
N SER A 28 -2.87 -6.25 16.90
CA SER A 28 -1.97 -5.30 16.23
C SER A 28 -1.40 -5.86 14.93
N ILE A 29 -0.90 -7.09 14.95
CA ILE A 29 -0.42 -7.76 13.73
C ILE A 29 -1.57 -7.97 12.74
N GLY A 30 -2.73 -8.42 13.22
CA GLY A 30 -3.91 -8.63 12.36
C GLY A 30 -4.39 -7.34 11.69
N THR A 31 -4.44 -6.23 12.41
CA THR A 31 -4.84 -4.93 11.85
C THR A 31 -3.82 -4.40 10.83
N VAL A 32 -2.52 -4.48 11.14
CA VAL A 32 -1.47 -4.06 10.22
C VAL A 32 -1.47 -4.90 8.94
N VAL A 33 -1.58 -6.22 9.05
CA VAL A 33 -1.61 -7.11 7.87
C VAL A 33 -2.86 -6.86 7.02
N TYR A 34 -4.04 -6.73 7.64
CA TYR A 34 -5.30 -6.50 6.92
C TYR A 34 -5.33 -5.15 6.22
N SER A 35 -4.94 -4.08 6.92
CA SER A 35 -4.92 -2.73 6.38
C SER A 35 -3.84 -2.56 5.31
N SER A 36 -2.65 -3.11 5.53
CA SER A 36 -1.55 -3.10 4.55
C SER A 36 -1.97 -3.77 3.24
N GLN A 37 -2.66 -4.91 3.30
CA GLN A 37 -3.11 -5.59 2.07
C GLN A 37 -4.11 -4.73 1.27
N LYS A 38 -5.07 -4.11 1.93
CA LYS A 38 -6.13 -3.33 1.26
C LYS A 38 -5.62 -1.97 0.75
N SER A 39 -4.80 -1.28 1.54
CA SER A 39 -4.24 0.02 1.18
C SER A 39 -3.19 -0.11 0.08
N ASN A 40 -2.32 -1.11 0.17
CA ASN A 40 -1.28 -1.35 -0.84
C ASN A 40 -1.88 -1.67 -2.22
N LEU A 41 -2.95 -2.46 -2.29
CA LEU A 41 -3.62 -2.76 -3.56
C LEU A 41 -4.13 -1.49 -4.25
N LYS A 42 -4.75 -0.59 -3.51
CA LYS A 42 -5.25 0.67 -4.04
C LYS A 42 -4.11 1.58 -4.49
N HIS A 43 -3.09 1.76 -3.65
CA HIS A 43 -1.92 2.58 -3.99
C HIS A 43 -1.12 2.02 -5.18
N ILE A 44 -0.94 0.72 -5.25
CA ILE A 44 -0.30 0.05 -6.39
C ILE A 44 -1.10 0.32 -7.67
N GLY A 45 -2.43 0.15 -7.62
CA GLY A 45 -3.30 0.43 -8.75
C GLY A 45 -3.26 1.89 -9.21
N GLU A 46 -3.22 2.83 -8.27
CA GLU A 46 -3.10 4.27 -8.57
C GLU A 46 -1.72 4.61 -9.16
N MET A 47 -0.63 4.14 -8.55
CA MET A 47 0.73 4.37 -9.05
C MET A 47 0.95 3.77 -10.44
N THR A 48 0.54 2.54 -10.67
CA THR A 48 0.66 1.91 -12.00
C THR A 48 -0.19 2.64 -13.05
N THR A 49 -1.37 3.12 -12.69
CA THR A 49 -2.21 3.95 -13.57
C THR A 49 -1.51 5.27 -13.91
N GLN A 50 -0.99 5.99 -12.92
CA GLN A 50 -0.25 7.23 -13.15
C GLN A 50 0.99 7.03 -14.02
N THR A 51 1.73 5.94 -13.80
CA THR A 51 2.89 5.59 -14.62
C THR A 51 2.48 5.33 -16.07
N LEU A 52 1.41 4.55 -16.30
CA LEU A 52 0.92 4.28 -17.65
C LEU A 52 0.42 5.55 -18.34
N HIS A 53 -0.31 6.43 -17.65
CA HIS A 53 -0.73 7.72 -18.22
C HIS A 53 0.45 8.64 -18.53
N ALA A 54 1.50 8.64 -17.70
CA ALA A 54 2.70 9.42 -18.00
C ALA A 54 3.42 8.89 -19.25
N ILE A 55 3.49 7.58 -19.42
CA ILE A 55 4.03 6.95 -20.64
C ILE A 55 3.18 7.30 -21.84
N ASP A 56 1.85 7.17 -21.72
CA ASP A 56 0.90 7.49 -22.78
C ASP A 56 1.05 8.94 -23.27
N SER A 57 1.10 9.89 -22.33
CA SER A 57 1.33 11.30 -22.65
C SER A 57 2.69 11.54 -23.33
N ASN A 58 3.73 10.83 -22.94
CA ASN A 58 5.05 10.97 -23.60
C ASN A 58 5.05 10.37 -25.02
N LEU A 59 4.32 9.26 -25.23
CA LEU A 59 4.15 8.68 -26.57
C LEU A 59 3.34 9.63 -27.46
N GLU A 60 2.26 10.22 -26.96
CA GLU A 60 1.46 11.22 -27.67
C GLU A 60 2.32 12.43 -28.05
N LEU A 61 3.09 12.99 -27.11
CA LEU A 61 4.02 14.09 -27.37
C LEU A 61 5.06 13.72 -28.43
N MET A 62 5.60 12.51 -28.41
CA MET A 62 6.53 12.04 -29.46
C MET A 62 5.87 12.05 -30.83
N ILE A 63 4.64 11.53 -30.94
CA ILE A 63 3.88 11.52 -32.20
C ILE A 63 3.57 12.95 -32.66
N ASP A 64 3.20 13.84 -31.76
CA ASP A 64 2.94 15.24 -32.07
C ASP A 64 4.21 15.96 -32.57
N HIS A 65 5.37 15.69 -31.96
CA HIS A 65 6.63 16.23 -32.46
C HIS A 65 6.94 15.75 -33.87
N VAL A 66 6.81 14.43 -34.13
CA VAL A 66 6.99 13.88 -35.48
C VAL A 66 6.00 14.51 -36.48
N ASN A 67 4.76 14.72 -36.04
CA ASN A 67 3.76 15.39 -36.88
C ASN A 67 4.13 16.84 -37.18
N GLN A 68 4.59 17.62 -36.21
CA GLN A 68 5.04 19.00 -36.38
C GLN A 68 6.25 19.11 -37.32
N ASP A 69 7.26 18.27 -37.12
CA ASP A 69 8.49 18.24 -37.93
C ASP A 69 8.17 17.91 -39.41
N THR A 70 7.31 16.93 -39.62
CA THR A 70 6.88 16.56 -40.96
C THR A 70 5.98 17.65 -41.57
N TYR A 71 5.08 18.24 -40.80
CA TYR A 71 4.13 19.24 -41.28
C TYR A 71 4.82 20.50 -41.80
N ALA A 72 5.83 21.01 -41.09
CA ALA A 72 6.56 22.22 -41.45
C ALA A 72 7.21 22.11 -42.85
N VAL A 73 7.79 20.94 -43.18
CA VAL A 73 8.44 20.71 -44.46
C VAL A 73 7.43 20.46 -45.58
N PHE A 74 6.37 19.68 -45.32
CA PHE A 74 5.36 19.36 -46.33
C PHE A 74 4.61 20.59 -46.84
N TRP A 75 4.38 21.58 -46.01
CA TRP A 75 3.73 22.81 -46.40
C TRP A 75 4.67 23.86 -46.97
N SER A 76 6.00 23.56 -47.04
CA SER A 76 6.92 24.43 -47.74
C SER A 76 6.65 24.43 -49.24
N LYS A 77 6.74 25.62 -49.88
CA LYS A 77 6.51 25.73 -51.31
C LYS A 77 7.51 24.86 -52.10
N MET A 78 8.74 24.88 -51.72
CA MET A 78 9.80 24.10 -52.36
C MET A 78 9.46 22.61 -52.40
N PHE A 79 9.03 22.04 -51.26
CA PHE A 79 8.71 20.62 -51.18
C PHE A 79 7.46 20.28 -52.03
N GLN A 80 6.42 21.11 -51.99
CA GLN A 80 5.21 20.93 -52.78
C GLN A 80 5.52 20.97 -54.30
N ASP A 81 6.32 21.95 -54.78
CA ASP A 81 6.72 22.06 -56.17
C ASP A 81 7.55 20.84 -56.61
N THR A 82 8.48 20.38 -55.76
CA THR A 82 9.30 19.19 -56.03
C THR A 82 8.44 17.91 -56.11
N LEU A 83 7.49 17.71 -55.18
CA LEU A 83 6.59 16.56 -55.20
C LEU A 83 5.65 16.57 -56.39
N GLU A 84 5.20 17.76 -56.85
CA GLU A 84 4.37 17.88 -58.04
C GLU A 84 5.13 17.45 -59.30
N GLU A 85 6.40 17.85 -59.43
CA GLU A 85 7.22 17.42 -60.58
C GLU A 85 7.50 15.91 -60.54
N VAL A 86 7.79 15.35 -59.34
CA VAL A 86 7.97 13.91 -59.18
C VAL A 86 6.71 13.14 -59.52
N SER A 87 5.53 13.63 -59.08
CA SER A 87 4.23 12.97 -59.34
C SER A 87 3.84 13.00 -60.85
N LYS A 88 4.35 13.95 -61.61
CA LYS A 88 4.20 14.01 -63.08
C LYS A 88 5.18 13.12 -63.84
N GLY A 89 6.07 12.43 -63.15
CA GLY A 89 7.12 11.58 -63.74
C GLY A 89 8.37 12.35 -64.16
N ASN A 90 8.50 13.64 -63.85
CA ASN A 90 9.64 14.48 -64.16
C ASN A 90 10.79 14.27 -63.17
N LEU A 91 11.27 13.04 -63.05
CA LEU A 91 12.34 12.66 -62.14
C LEU A 91 13.71 13.02 -62.72
N THR A 92 14.11 14.29 -62.60
CA THR A 92 15.46 14.75 -62.93
C THR A 92 16.42 14.53 -61.78
N VAL A 93 17.75 14.58 -62.03
CA VAL A 93 18.76 14.53 -60.97
C VAL A 93 18.49 15.65 -59.93
N LYS A 94 18.09 16.83 -60.40
CA LYS A 94 17.80 17.98 -59.55
C LYS A 94 16.60 17.70 -58.63
N THR A 95 15.46 17.28 -59.16
CA THR A 95 14.24 17.00 -58.38
C THR A 95 14.47 15.87 -57.40
N ARG A 96 15.27 14.86 -57.75
CA ARG A 96 15.66 13.77 -56.84
C ARG A 96 16.49 14.27 -55.66
N THR A 97 17.48 15.15 -55.93
CA THR A 97 18.34 15.71 -54.88
C THR A 97 17.51 16.60 -53.95
N GLU A 98 16.68 17.49 -54.51
CA GLU A 98 15.80 18.37 -53.72
C GLU A 98 14.87 17.57 -52.80
N LEU A 99 14.26 16.48 -53.31
CA LEU A 99 13.41 15.60 -52.51
C LEU A 99 14.23 14.92 -51.38
N GLN A 100 15.43 14.41 -51.72
CA GLN A 100 16.30 13.78 -50.76
C GLN A 100 16.73 14.75 -49.64
N ASP A 101 17.05 15.99 -49.99
CA ASP A 101 17.42 17.06 -49.07
C ASP A 101 16.25 17.40 -48.14
N CYS A 102 15.03 17.48 -48.68
CA CYS A 102 13.82 17.73 -47.90
C CYS A 102 13.56 16.59 -46.89
N LEU A 103 13.63 15.31 -47.30
CA LEU A 103 13.45 14.15 -46.43
C LEU A 103 14.55 14.10 -45.37
N THR A 104 15.79 14.44 -45.74
CA THR A 104 16.91 14.53 -44.81
C THR A 104 16.67 15.61 -43.76
N ASN A 105 16.17 16.77 -44.16
CA ASN A 105 15.87 17.85 -43.20
C ASN A 105 14.78 17.46 -42.20
N ILE A 106 13.72 16.73 -42.63
CA ILE A 106 12.72 16.19 -41.67
C ILE A 106 13.38 15.22 -40.72
N MET A 107 14.19 14.30 -41.22
CA MET A 107 14.87 13.30 -40.38
C MET A 107 15.83 13.95 -39.37
N LEU A 108 16.51 15.04 -39.74
CA LEU A 108 17.46 15.76 -38.87
C LEU A 108 16.75 16.66 -37.86
N ALA A 109 15.56 17.16 -38.17
CA ALA A 109 14.77 18.02 -37.28
C ALA A 109 14.24 17.25 -36.06
N GLY A 110 13.87 15.98 -36.21
CA GLY A 110 13.29 15.16 -35.16
C GLY A 110 14.26 14.09 -34.66
N ASP A 111 14.53 14.06 -33.35
CA ASP A 111 15.39 13.05 -32.71
C ASP A 111 14.75 11.66 -32.68
N TYR A 112 13.41 11.58 -32.79
CA TYR A 112 12.66 10.34 -32.74
C TYR A 112 12.65 9.56 -34.06
N ILE A 113 12.98 10.21 -35.17
CA ILE A 113 12.87 9.64 -36.52
C ILE A 113 14.11 8.83 -36.86
N SER A 114 13.95 7.53 -37.07
CA SER A 114 15.03 6.62 -37.49
C SER A 114 15.21 6.55 -39.00
N SER A 115 14.11 6.59 -39.76
CA SER A 115 14.11 6.65 -41.17
C SER A 115 12.82 7.23 -41.75
N ILE A 116 12.87 7.77 -42.97
CA ILE A 116 11.73 8.27 -43.71
C ILE A 116 11.74 7.65 -45.10
N VAL A 117 10.58 7.21 -45.57
CA VAL A 117 10.38 6.72 -46.92
C VAL A 117 9.21 7.47 -47.54
N PHE A 118 9.43 8.02 -48.71
CA PHE A 118 8.39 8.60 -49.53
C PHE A 118 8.18 7.73 -50.79
N TYR A 119 6.94 7.38 -51.03
CA TYR A 119 6.49 6.63 -52.21
C TYR A 119 5.69 7.57 -53.10
N ASP A 120 6.14 7.74 -54.35
CA ASP A 120 5.38 8.52 -55.34
C ASP A 120 4.18 7.72 -55.95
N ASN A 121 3.40 8.38 -56.79
CA ASN A 121 2.24 7.74 -57.42
C ASN A 121 2.62 6.80 -58.62
N ILE A 122 3.91 6.68 -58.94
CA ILE A 122 4.43 5.92 -60.08
C ILE A 122 5.17 4.66 -59.61
N GLY A 123 5.31 4.48 -58.31
CA GLY A 123 5.98 3.33 -57.72
C GLY A 123 7.47 3.54 -57.35
N ASN A 124 8.01 4.79 -57.46
CA ASN A 124 9.34 5.05 -56.99
C ASN A 124 9.34 5.26 -55.46
N SER A 125 10.41 4.83 -54.82
CA SER A 125 10.66 5.06 -53.39
C SER A 125 11.92 5.89 -53.14
N PHE A 126 11.82 6.85 -52.24
CA PHE A 126 12.91 7.71 -51.79
C PHE A 126 13.08 7.54 -50.28
N MET A 127 14.23 7.10 -49.87
CA MET A 127 14.51 6.76 -48.46
C MET A 127 15.67 7.55 -47.91
N CYS A 128 15.48 8.11 -46.73
CA CYS A 128 16.53 8.61 -45.86
C CYS A 128 16.52 7.82 -44.55
N ASN A 129 17.67 7.43 -44.06
CA ASN A 129 17.78 6.69 -42.81
C ASN A 129 18.98 7.14 -42.00
N ARG A 130 18.79 7.17 -40.68
CA ARG A 130 19.81 7.43 -39.68
C ARG A 130 20.45 6.12 -39.23
N GLU A 131 19.70 5.04 -39.27
CA GLU A 131 20.12 3.69 -38.88
C GLU A 131 19.98 2.71 -40.07
N GLU A 132 20.45 1.48 -39.92
CA GLU A 132 20.42 0.43 -40.94
C GLU A 132 19.02 -0.13 -41.23
N VAL A 133 18.04 0.75 -41.52
CA VAL A 133 16.72 0.36 -41.99
C VAL A 133 16.77 0.12 -43.51
N VAL A 134 16.20 -0.97 -43.95
CA VAL A 134 16.09 -1.33 -45.36
C VAL A 134 14.63 -1.45 -45.78
N SER A 135 14.32 -0.94 -46.95
CA SER A 135 13.01 -1.18 -47.60
C SER A 135 13.13 -2.43 -48.48
N LYS A 136 12.14 -3.33 -48.36
CA LYS A 136 12.01 -4.48 -49.25
C LYS A 136 11.43 -4.00 -50.59
N LYS A 137 12.28 -3.89 -51.59
CA LYS A 137 11.90 -3.39 -52.92
C LYS A 137 10.89 -4.26 -53.68
N GLU A 138 10.57 -5.46 -53.14
CA GLU A 138 9.76 -6.45 -53.87
C GLU A 138 8.25 -6.25 -53.69
N ILE A 139 7.82 -5.36 -52.80
CA ILE A 139 6.40 -5.11 -52.50
C ILE A 139 6.04 -3.73 -53.03
N ALA A 140 5.15 -3.63 -54.01
CA ALA A 140 4.54 -2.36 -54.38
C ALA A 140 3.68 -1.86 -53.21
N VAL A 141 3.76 -0.57 -52.91
CA VAL A 141 3.05 0.03 -51.77
C VAL A 141 1.54 -0.13 -51.91
N GLU A 142 1.05 -0.14 -53.15
CA GLU A 142 -0.35 -0.34 -53.48
C GLU A 142 -0.88 -1.72 -53.08
N ASP A 143 0.00 -2.71 -53.00
CA ASP A 143 -0.33 -4.08 -52.60
C ASP A 143 -0.28 -4.28 -51.07
N ALA A 144 0.13 -3.25 -50.34
CA ALA A 144 0.17 -3.31 -48.87
C ALA A 144 -1.25 -3.34 -48.28
N TYR A 145 -1.50 -4.24 -47.34
CA TYR A 145 -2.82 -4.39 -46.71
C TYR A 145 -3.33 -3.11 -46.02
N TRP A 146 -2.45 -2.23 -45.61
CA TRP A 146 -2.77 -0.95 -44.97
C TRP A 146 -3.03 0.19 -45.98
N TYR A 147 -2.72 0.01 -47.27
CA TYR A 147 -2.80 1.07 -48.28
C TYR A 147 -4.18 1.70 -48.36
N GLU A 148 -5.24 0.90 -48.50
CA GLU A 148 -6.61 1.42 -48.54
C GLU A 148 -7.03 2.14 -47.27
N LYS A 149 -6.53 1.67 -46.11
CA LYS A 149 -6.76 2.32 -44.81
C LYS A 149 -6.12 3.72 -44.80
N ALA A 150 -4.87 3.84 -45.27
CA ALA A 150 -4.18 5.12 -45.39
C ALA A 150 -4.91 6.08 -46.33
N ILE A 151 -5.39 5.61 -47.48
CA ILE A 151 -6.18 6.43 -48.41
C ILE A 151 -7.49 6.91 -47.77
N LYS A 152 -8.20 6.04 -47.05
CA LYS A 152 -9.47 6.40 -46.35
C LYS A 152 -9.26 7.40 -45.20
N LYS A 153 -8.13 7.36 -44.52
CA LYS A 153 -7.77 8.32 -43.46
C LYS A 153 -7.39 9.69 -43.99
N ASP A 154 -7.25 9.82 -45.29
CA ASP A 154 -7.25 11.08 -46.08
C ASP A 154 -6.21 12.12 -45.62
N GLY A 155 -5.04 11.66 -45.15
CA GLY A 155 -3.93 12.48 -44.68
C GLY A 155 -3.70 12.43 -43.16
N ASP A 156 -4.59 11.78 -42.42
CA ASP A 156 -4.30 11.42 -41.02
C ASP A 156 -3.33 10.25 -40.97
N TRP A 157 -2.65 10.12 -39.83
CA TRP A 157 -1.72 9.03 -39.60
C TRP A 157 -2.43 7.71 -39.40
N ILE A 158 -1.84 6.64 -39.95
CA ILE A 158 -2.05 5.26 -39.51
C ILE A 158 -0.74 4.73 -38.97
N PHE A 159 -0.85 3.78 -38.06
CA PHE A 159 0.29 3.16 -37.38
C PHE A 159 0.38 1.70 -37.78
N GLU A 160 1.59 1.24 -38.11
CA GLU A 160 1.87 -0.14 -38.48
C GLU A 160 3.23 -0.58 -37.93
N THR A 161 3.40 -1.86 -37.68
CA THR A 161 4.70 -2.43 -37.33
C THR A 161 5.48 -2.77 -38.60
N ASP A 162 6.73 -2.38 -38.68
CA ASP A 162 7.63 -2.65 -39.80
C ASP A 162 7.06 -2.21 -41.17
N GLY A 163 6.23 -1.16 -41.13
CA GLY A 163 5.52 -0.69 -42.33
C GLY A 163 4.62 -1.77 -42.98
N GLY A 164 4.06 -2.66 -42.15
CA GLY A 164 3.33 -3.83 -42.66
C GLY A 164 4.24 -4.86 -43.35
N GLY A 165 5.50 -4.94 -42.92
CA GLY A 165 6.50 -5.83 -43.48
C GLY A 165 7.30 -5.27 -44.67
N ILE A 166 7.05 -3.99 -45.05
CA ILE A 166 7.77 -3.33 -46.15
C ILE A 166 9.14 -2.84 -45.74
N VAL A 167 9.29 -2.41 -44.46
CA VAL A 167 10.58 -1.99 -43.90
C VAL A 167 11.07 -2.98 -42.86
N SER A 168 12.36 -3.04 -42.67
CA SER A 168 12.97 -3.88 -41.60
C SER A 168 14.36 -3.38 -41.29
N TYR A 169 14.86 -3.69 -40.09
CA TYR A 169 16.28 -3.57 -39.82
C TYR A 169 17.08 -4.68 -40.52
N LYS A 170 18.34 -4.40 -40.85
CA LYS A 170 19.26 -5.44 -41.31
C LYS A 170 19.50 -6.50 -40.23
N SER A 171 19.52 -6.11 -38.94
CA SER A 171 19.56 -7.03 -37.82
C SER A 171 18.12 -7.35 -37.39
N LYS A 172 17.68 -8.61 -37.51
CA LYS A 172 16.28 -9.08 -37.41
C LYS A 172 15.60 -8.99 -36.03
N ASN A 173 16.16 -8.33 -35.04
CA ASN A 173 15.65 -8.42 -33.66
C ASN A 173 15.02 -7.13 -33.09
N ARG A 174 14.65 -6.17 -33.95
CA ARG A 174 13.99 -4.92 -33.52
C ARG A 174 12.76 -4.65 -34.35
N ASN A 175 11.69 -4.22 -33.70
CA ASN A 175 10.49 -3.75 -34.37
C ASN A 175 10.64 -2.26 -34.73
N ILE A 176 9.95 -1.84 -35.77
CA ILE A 176 9.87 -0.45 -36.21
C ILE A 176 8.42 -0.01 -36.08
N LEU A 177 8.18 1.10 -35.40
CA LEU A 177 6.88 1.76 -35.47
C LEU A 177 6.86 2.63 -36.71
N SER A 178 5.98 2.32 -37.64
CA SER A 178 5.79 3.10 -38.89
C SER A 178 4.53 3.93 -38.80
N MET A 179 4.69 5.25 -38.91
CA MET A 179 3.62 6.24 -39.08
C MET A 179 3.47 6.49 -40.56
N ILE A 180 2.29 6.27 -41.10
CA ILE A 180 2.04 6.32 -42.55
C ILE A 180 0.90 7.27 -42.81
N ARG A 181 1.08 8.17 -43.79
CA ARG A 181 0.03 9.10 -44.26
C ARG A 181 0.11 9.41 -45.74
N VAL A 182 -1.02 9.77 -46.28
CA VAL A 182 -1.10 10.32 -47.66
C VAL A 182 -0.67 11.78 -47.68
N ILE A 183 0.21 12.13 -48.60
CA ILE A 183 0.63 13.50 -48.84
C ILE A 183 -0.20 14.06 -50.01
N LYS A 184 -0.77 15.24 -49.77
CA LYS A 184 -1.64 15.91 -50.72
C LYS A 184 -1.06 17.23 -51.20
N LYS A 185 -1.43 17.60 -52.40
CA LYS A 185 -1.15 18.91 -52.95
C LYS A 185 -1.97 19.98 -52.23
N LYS A 186 -1.32 21.10 -51.89
CA LYS A 186 -1.95 22.20 -51.15
C LYS A 186 -3.06 22.91 -51.91
N THR A 187 -3.02 22.89 -53.23
CA THR A 187 -3.93 23.68 -54.10
C THR A 187 -5.24 22.99 -54.39
N ASP A 188 -5.23 21.70 -54.69
CA ASP A 188 -6.39 20.93 -55.15
C ASP A 188 -6.62 19.63 -54.37
N TYR A 189 -5.83 19.40 -53.34
CA TYR A 189 -5.87 18.21 -52.44
C TYR A 189 -5.65 16.87 -53.16
N SER A 190 -5.15 16.91 -54.44
CA SER A 190 -4.78 15.69 -55.13
C SER A 190 -3.64 14.96 -54.42
N LYS A 191 -3.64 13.62 -54.49
CA LYS A 191 -2.61 12.78 -53.89
C LYS A 191 -1.27 13.01 -54.62
N LEU A 192 -0.21 13.30 -53.86
CA LEU A 192 1.16 13.40 -54.35
C LEU A 192 1.98 12.13 -54.07
N GLY A 193 1.62 11.39 -53.05
CA GLY A 193 2.31 10.15 -52.65
C GLY A 193 1.96 9.72 -51.23
N ILE A 194 2.73 8.78 -50.74
CA ILE A 194 2.63 8.26 -49.36
C ILE A 194 3.92 8.49 -48.62
N LEU A 195 3.83 9.03 -47.43
CA LEU A 195 4.93 9.19 -46.52
C LEU A 195 4.88 8.11 -45.42
N MET A 196 5.98 7.48 -45.15
CA MET A 196 6.20 6.57 -44.05
C MET A 196 7.36 7.09 -43.18
N VAL A 197 7.08 7.41 -41.93
CA VAL A 197 8.06 7.83 -40.93
C VAL A 197 8.24 6.70 -39.97
N ASN A 198 9.47 6.28 -39.77
CA ASN A 198 9.80 5.13 -38.97
C ASN A 198 10.49 5.57 -37.67
N ILE A 199 10.02 5.03 -36.55
CA ILE A 199 10.53 5.26 -35.19
C ILE A 199 11.11 3.94 -34.69
N ASP A 200 12.34 3.99 -34.15
CA ASP A 200 12.98 2.80 -33.61
C ASP A 200 12.34 2.36 -32.28
N GLU A 201 12.26 1.07 -32.09
CA GLU A 201 11.89 0.45 -30.82
C GLU A 201 12.72 0.99 -29.64
N LYS A 202 14.00 1.30 -29.85
CA LYS A 202 14.88 1.88 -28.83
C LYS A 202 14.34 3.20 -28.29
N THR A 203 13.84 4.07 -29.17
CA THR A 203 13.25 5.36 -28.78
C THR A 203 12.02 5.19 -27.89
N ILE A 204 11.17 4.22 -28.21
CA ILE A 204 9.99 3.89 -27.40
C ILE A 204 10.41 3.33 -26.03
N ARG A 205 11.46 2.49 -25.99
CA ARG A 205 12.00 1.98 -24.74
C ARG A 205 12.61 3.08 -23.87
N GLU A 206 13.27 4.06 -24.44
CA GLU A 206 13.81 5.21 -23.70
C GLU A 206 12.70 6.01 -22.99
N ILE A 207 11.51 6.11 -23.62
CA ILE A 207 10.32 6.69 -22.97
C ILE A 207 9.89 5.83 -21.77
N PHE A 208 9.82 4.52 -21.93
CA PHE A 208 9.47 3.61 -20.85
C PHE A 208 10.46 3.68 -19.69
N ASP A 209 11.75 3.64 -20.00
CA ASP A 209 12.82 3.68 -19.00
C ASP A 209 12.85 5.03 -18.25
N SER A 210 12.53 6.13 -18.93
CA SER A 210 12.49 7.48 -18.33
C SER A 210 11.42 7.63 -17.26
N VAL A 211 10.28 6.96 -17.43
CA VAL A 211 9.12 7.05 -16.54
C VAL A 211 9.11 5.90 -15.52
N GLY A 212 9.41 4.69 -15.96
CA GLY A 212 9.25 3.46 -15.19
C GLY A 212 10.54 2.88 -14.59
N GLY A 213 11.70 3.48 -14.85
CA GLY A 213 13.01 2.91 -14.52
C GLY A 213 13.24 2.58 -13.03
N ASN A 214 12.53 3.22 -12.13
CA ASN A 214 12.61 2.95 -10.68
C ASN A 214 11.76 1.76 -10.23
N LEU A 215 10.85 1.25 -11.09
CA LEU A 215 9.87 0.23 -10.72
C LEU A 215 10.28 -1.19 -11.13
N ASN A 216 11.40 -1.38 -11.83
CA ASN A 216 11.77 -2.66 -12.47
C ASN A 216 10.61 -3.29 -13.24
N SER A 217 9.86 -2.45 -13.97
CA SER A 217 8.62 -2.83 -14.64
C SER A 217 8.88 -3.18 -16.09
N ASN A 218 8.09 -4.13 -16.59
CA ASN A 218 7.98 -4.39 -18.01
C ASN A 218 6.77 -3.65 -18.58
N PHE A 219 6.95 -3.00 -19.72
CA PHE A 219 5.89 -2.28 -20.42
C PHE A 219 5.54 -2.98 -21.71
N TYR A 220 4.26 -2.96 -22.04
CA TYR A 220 3.69 -3.59 -23.22
C TYR A 220 2.84 -2.56 -23.97
N VAL A 221 2.99 -2.49 -25.27
CA VAL A 221 2.13 -1.73 -26.17
C VAL A 221 1.43 -2.71 -27.11
N LEU A 222 0.12 -2.68 -27.08
CA LEU A 222 -0.72 -3.46 -27.99
C LEU A 222 -1.43 -2.54 -28.96
N MET A 223 -1.58 -2.97 -30.19
CA MET A 223 -2.40 -2.33 -31.22
C MET A 223 -3.42 -3.33 -31.72
N ASN A 224 -4.72 -3.07 -31.51
CA ASN A 224 -5.80 -4.02 -31.80
C ASN A 224 -5.54 -5.41 -31.19
N ASP A 225 -5.15 -5.45 -29.91
CA ASP A 225 -4.78 -6.65 -29.14
C ASP A 225 -3.56 -7.43 -29.68
N ILE A 226 -2.86 -6.90 -30.66
CA ILE A 226 -1.59 -7.45 -31.14
C ILE A 226 -0.46 -6.71 -30.44
N LEU A 227 0.42 -7.46 -29.79
CA LEU A 227 1.57 -6.89 -29.10
C LEU A 227 2.59 -6.34 -30.11
N ILE A 228 2.88 -5.04 -30.02
CA ILE A 228 3.85 -4.35 -30.86
C ILE A 228 5.19 -4.25 -30.15
N PHE A 229 5.18 -3.85 -28.87
CA PHE A 229 6.38 -3.68 -28.04
C PHE A 229 6.20 -4.35 -26.70
N GLY A 230 7.27 -5.00 -26.24
CA GLY A 230 7.33 -5.69 -24.95
C GLY A 230 8.75 -5.79 -24.41
N PRO A 231 8.98 -6.50 -23.31
CA PRO A 231 10.29 -6.65 -22.68
C PRO A 231 11.30 -7.35 -23.57
N LYS A 232 12.61 -7.09 -23.30
CA LYS A 232 13.71 -7.66 -24.09
C LYS A 232 13.89 -9.16 -23.85
N GLU A 233 13.57 -9.65 -22.66
CA GLU A 233 13.79 -11.05 -22.26
C GLU A 233 12.55 -11.89 -22.57
N LYS A 234 12.74 -12.94 -23.36
CA LYS A 234 11.65 -13.78 -23.87
C LYS A 234 11.14 -14.85 -22.91
N GLU A 235 11.82 -15.11 -21.79
CA GLU A 235 11.52 -16.30 -20.97
C GLU A 235 10.13 -16.33 -20.31
N ASN A 236 9.51 -15.17 -20.07
CA ASN A 236 8.16 -15.08 -19.48
C ASN A 236 7.13 -14.39 -20.38
N TYR A 237 7.50 -14.11 -21.63
CA TYR A 237 6.71 -13.31 -22.54
C TYR A 237 5.32 -13.87 -22.84
N ASP A 238 5.23 -15.19 -23.09
CA ASP A 238 3.95 -15.82 -23.46
C ASP A 238 2.96 -15.82 -22.29
N VAL A 239 3.43 -16.03 -21.06
CA VAL A 239 2.58 -16.00 -19.86
C VAL A 239 2.07 -14.60 -19.58
N SER A 240 2.93 -13.59 -19.68
CA SER A 240 2.54 -12.19 -19.48
C SER A 240 1.56 -11.69 -20.54
N LYS A 241 1.76 -12.11 -21.79
CA LYS A 241 0.85 -11.81 -22.92
C LYS A 241 -0.55 -12.39 -22.69
N ASP A 242 -0.66 -13.62 -22.25
CA ASP A 242 -1.95 -14.26 -21.96
C ASP A 242 -2.68 -13.59 -20.81
N ILE A 243 -1.93 -13.19 -19.76
CA ILE A 243 -2.50 -12.45 -18.62
C ILE A 243 -3.01 -11.09 -19.08
N ILE A 244 -2.19 -10.32 -19.80
CA ILE A 244 -2.54 -8.97 -20.30
C ILE A 244 -3.73 -9.05 -21.27
N GLY A 245 -3.78 -10.05 -22.14
CA GLY A 245 -4.90 -10.29 -23.04
C GLY A 245 -6.21 -10.59 -22.31
N SER A 246 -6.15 -11.19 -21.13
CA SER A 246 -7.32 -11.52 -20.30
C SER A 246 -7.80 -10.36 -19.42
N LEU A 247 -7.05 -9.25 -19.31
CA LEU A 247 -7.41 -8.09 -18.48
C LEU A 247 -8.48 -7.24 -19.16
N GLU A 248 -9.45 -6.79 -18.35
CA GLU A 248 -10.35 -5.73 -18.74
C GLU A 248 -9.66 -4.35 -18.67
N GLU A 249 -10.26 -3.37 -19.33
CA GLU A 249 -9.76 -2.00 -19.32
C GLU A 249 -9.77 -1.44 -17.88
N ASN A 250 -8.68 -0.79 -17.49
CA ASN A 250 -8.46 -0.27 -16.13
C ASN A 250 -8.41 -1.33 -15.02
N GLU A 251 -8.45 -2.61 -15.34
CA GLU A 251 -8.31 -3.67 -14.36
C GLU A 251 -6.87 -3.76 -13.82
N THR A 252 -6.75 -3.96 -12.50
CA THR A 252 -5.47 -4.29 -11.85
C THR A 252 -5.54 -5.72 -11.34
N LYS A 253 -4.68 -6.59 -11.82
CA LYS A 253 -4.62 -8.01 -11.44
C LYS A 253 -3.30 -8.33 -10.76
N ILE A 254 -3.36 -9.03 -9.64
CA ILE A 254 -2.16 -9.54 -8.98
C ILE A 254 -2.08 -11.03 -9.23
N VAL A 255 -0.97 -11.45 -9.82
CA VAL A 255 -0.64 -12.85 -10.02
C VAL A 255 0.47 -13.22 -9.03
N ARG A 256 0.18 -14.19 -8.17
CA ARG A 256 1.13 -14.71 -7.18
C ARG A 256 1.80 -15.97 -7.74
N SER A 257 3.12 -15.95 -7.79
CA SER A 257 3.95 -17.13 -8.06
C SER A 257 4.73 -17.50 -6.79
N GLU A 258 5.30 -18.69 -6.75
CA GLU A 258 6.07 -19.18 -5.58
C GLU A 258 7.28 -18.29 -5.24
N GLU A 259 7.90 -17.65 -6.25
CA GLU A 259 9.07 -16.79 -6.06
C GLU A 259 8.76 -15.30 -6.02
N ASN A 260 7.75 -14.83 -6.78
CA ASN A 260 7.43 -13.41 -6.90
C ASN A 260 5.94 -13.16 -7.13
N SER A 261 5.45 -12.07 -6.58
CA SER A 261 4.11 -11.55 -6.90
C SER A 261 4.24 -10.42 -7.91
N MET A 262 3.51 -10.52 -9.03
CA MET A 262 3.52 -9.53 -10.10
C MET A 262 2.18 -8.80 -10.16
N VAL A 263 2.24 -7.51 -10.43
CA VAL A 263 1.06 -6.65 -10.63
C VAL A 263 0.95 -6.33 -12.10
N TYR A 264 -0.22 -6.60 -12.68
CA TYR A 264 -0.56 -6.30 -14.07
C TYR A 264 -1.64 -5.24 -14.10
N LYS A 265 -1.46 -4.25 -14.97
CA LYS A 265 -2.42 -3.18 -15.22
C LYS A 265 -2.50 -2.90 -16.72
N LYS A 266 -3.73 -2.64 -17.21
CA LYS A 266 -4.00 -2.31 -18.62
C LYS A 266 -4.83 -1.03 -18.68
N ILE A 267 -4.50 -0.12 -19.60
CA ILE A 267 -5.28 1.09 -19.89
C ILE A 267 -5.40 1.27 -21.41
N SER A 268 -6.47 1.91 -21.86
CA SER A 268 -6.55 2.42 -23.24
C SER A 268 -5.64 3.63 -23.38
N SER A 269 -4.93 3.72 -24.50
CA SER A 269 -4.08 4.86 -24.84
C SER A 269 -4.92 6.01 -25.42
N MET A 270 -4.41 7.24 -25.34
CA MET A 270 -4.93 8.39 -26.08
C MET A 270 -4.73 8.22 -27.59
N ILE A 271 -3.78 7.37 -28.00
CA ILE A 271 -3.54 7.02 -29.40
C ILE A 271 -4.57 5.97 -29.84
N ASP A 272 -5.36 6.31 -30.87
CA ASP A 272 -6.46 5.47 -31.38
C ASP A 272 -6.00 4.04 -31.69
N GLY A 273 -6.68 3.05 -31.10
CA GLY A 273 -6.40 1.64 -31.30
C GLY A 273 -5.22 1.08 -30.50
N TRP A 274 -4.60 1.90 -29.62
CA TRP A 274 -3.51 1.44 -28.76
C TRP A 274 -3.99 1.12 -27.35
N THR A 275 -3.31 0.15 -26.75
CA THR A 275 -3.49 -0.21 -25.37
C THR A 275 -2.13 -0.34 -24.70
N LEU A 276 -2.00 0.23 -23.53
CA LEU A 276 -0.78 0.14 -22.73
C LEU A 276 -1.00 -0.81 -21.56
N ALA A 277 -0.01 -1.63 -21.27
CA ALA A 277 -0.01 -2.47 -20.09
C ALA A 277 1.35 -2.45 -19.39
N ILE A 278 1.31 -2.68 -18.09
CA ILE A 278 2.48 -2.74 -17.22
C ILE A 278 2.46 -4.03 -16.42
N GLU A 279 3.62 -4.61 -16.27
CA GLU A 279 3.91 -5.71 -15.36
C GLU A 279 4.97 -5.24 -14.36
N THR A 280 4.64 -5.23 -13.07
CA THR A 280 5.54 -4.70 -12.03
C THR A 280 5.68 -5.70 -10.88
N PRO A 281 6.91 -6.00 -10.41
CA PRO A 281 7.10 -6.79 -9.22
C PRO A 281 6.50 -6.11 -8.01
N MET A 282 5.75 -6.85 -7.19
CA MET A 282 5.15 -6.31 -5.97
C MET A 282 6.19 -5.79 -4.96
N SER A 283 7.42 -6.32 -5.02
CA SER A 283 8.56 -5.86 -4.23
C SER A 283 9.00 -4.43 -4.54
N SER A 284 8.67 -3.91 -5.72
CA SER A 284 8.98 -2.52 -6.11
C SER A 284 8.14 -1.49 -5.35
N PHE A 285 7.04 -1.93 -4.73
CA PHE A 285 6.20 -1.07 -3.91
C PHE A 285 6.61 -1.23 -2.45
N SER A 286 7.22 -0.20 -1.86
CA SER A 286 7.60 -0.23 -0.45
C SER A 286 6.35 -0.40 0.43
N ASN A 287 6.43 -1.26 1.45
CA ASN A 287 5.40 -1.42 2.46
C ASN A 287 5.31 -0.12 3.29
N SER A 288 4.61 0.87 2.80
CA SER A 288 4.29 2.06 3.58
C SER A 288 3.22 1.68 4.60
N ILE A 289 3.64 1.51 5.87
CA ILE A 289 2.71 1.39 6.99
C ILE A 289 1.95 2.72 7.07
N SER A 290 0.64 2.67 6.90
CA SER A 290 -0.21 3.84 7.01
C SER A 290 -0.14 4.42 8.44
N TYR A 291 -0.03 5.74 8.57
CA TYR A 291 -0.13 6.44 9.87
C TYR A 291 -1.43 6.07 10.61
N PHE A 292 -2.50 5.82 9.86
CA PHE A 292 -3.79 5.40 10.40
C PHE A 292 -3.71 4.03 11.08
N ASP A 293 -3.00 3.07 10.51
CA ASP A 293 -2.78 1.73 11.08
C ASP A 293 -1.99 1.82 12.38
N THR A 294 -0.96 2.66 12.40
CA THR A 294 -0.14 2.91 13.60
C THR A 294 -0.99 3.51 14.72
N LEU A 295 -1.91 4.41 14.39
CA LEU A 295 -2.82 5.05 15.35
C LEU A 295 -3.83 4.05 15.92
N ILE A 296 -4.39 3.15 15.11
CA ILE A 296 -5.28 2.07 15.58
C ILE A 296 -4.55 1.16 16.55
N VAL A 297 -3.34 0.72 16.21
CA VAL A 297 -2.50 -0.11 17.08
C VAL A 297 -2.25 0.59 18.42
N LEU A 298 -1.95 1.88 18.41
CA LEU A 298 -1.74 2.69 19.62
C LEU A 298 -3.01 2.72 20.49
N ILE A 299 -4.18 2.98 19.91
CA ILE A 299 -5.46 3.02 20.63
C ILE A 299 -5.79 1.68 21.29
N VAL A 300 -5.60 0.58 20.55
CA VAL A 300 -5.83 -0.79 21.08
C VAL A 300 -4.91 -1.07 22.28
N ASN A 301 -3.63 -0.72 22.19
CA ASN A 301 -2.68 -0.92 23.27
C ASN A 301 -3.03 -0.07 24.52
N ILE A 302 -3.39 1.20 24.33
CA ILE A 302 -3.84 2.07 25.44
C ILE A 302 -5.11 1.51 26.08
N GLY A 303 -6.09 1.07 25.31
CA GLY A 303 -7.31 0.45 25.81
C GLY A 303 -7.01 -0.80 26.67
N MET A 304 -6.07 -1.62 26.23
CA MET A 304 -5.64 -2.82 26.97
C MET A 304 -4.94 -2.48 28.29
N LEU A 305 -4.12 -1.44 28.30
CA LEU A 305 -3.50 -0.93 29.53
C LEU A 305 -4.53 -0.43 30.53
N ILE A 306 -5.57 0.28 30.08
CA ILE A 306 -6.67 0.75 30.91
C ILE A 306 -7.43 -0.43 31.51
N LEU A 307 -7.71 -1.48 30.74
CA LEU A 307 -8.36 -2.70 31.24
C LEU A 307 -7.53 -3.39 32.31
N CYS A 308 -6.23 -3.51 32.10
CA CYS A 308 -5.29 -4.04 33.12
C CYS A 308 -5.30 -3.20 34.40
N TRP A 309 -5.28 -1.88 34.29
CA TRP A 309 -5.32 -0.96 35.42
C TRP A 309 -6.64 -1.11 36.21
N ILE A 310 -7.79 -1.16 35.54
CA ILE A 310 -9.10 -1.39 36.19
C ILE A 310 -9.12 -2.71 36.92
N PHE A 311 -8.60 -3.79 36.32
CA PHE A 311 -8.54 -5.11 36.96
C PHE A 311 -7.67 -5.11 38.22
N ILE A 312 -6.47 -4.55 38.16
CA ILE A 312 -5.55 -4.46 39.29
C ILE A 312 -6.16 -3.60 40.40
N SER A 313 -6.75 -2.48 40.05
CA SER A 313 -7.43 -1.59 40.98
C SER A 313 -8.56 -2.33 41.75
N HIS A 314 -9.39 -3.10 41.03
CA HIS A 314 -10.51 -3.80 41.62
C HIS A 314 -10.09 -5.03 42.45
N THR A 315 -9.08 -5.79 42.00
CA THR A 315 -8.69 -7.06 42.58
C THR A 315 -7.69 -6.90 43.74
N VAL A 316 -6.88 -5.84 43.73
CA VAL A 316 -5.80 -5.64 44.70
C VAL A 316 -5.96 -4.36 45.52
N SER A 317 -6.06 -3.19 44.80
CA SER A 317 -6.00 -1.90 45.51
C SER A 317 -7.21 -1.64 46.39
N ARG A 318 -8.44 -1.86 45.87
CA ARG A 318 -9.67 -1.62 46.65
C ARG A 318 -9.79 -2.51 47.90
N PRO A 319 -9.52 -3.84 47.88
CA PRO A 319 -9.53 -4.65 49.09
C PRO A 319 -8.53 -4.19 50.16
N ILE A 320 -7.31 -3.79 49.75
CA ILE A 320 -6.29 -3.29 50.66
C ILE A 320 -6.72 -1.95 51.31
N GLN A 321 -7.26 -1.01 50.51
CA GLN A 321 -7.76 0.27 51.02
C GLN A 321 -8.90 0.10 52.02
N LYS A 322 -9.84 -0.82 51.74
CA LYS A 322 -10.92 -1.14 52.72
C LYS A 322 -10.37 -1.68 54.05
N MET A 323 -9.32 -2.50 54.01
CA MET A 323 -8.67 -2.99 55.21
C MET A 323 -8.00 -1.83 55.97
N GLU A 324 -7.29 -0.94 55.28
CA GLU A 324 -6.65 0.25 55.84
C GLU A 324 -7.65 1.16 56.55
N GLU A 325 -8.78 1.48 55.85
CA GLU A 325 -9.87 2.31 56.41
C GLU A 325 -10.43 1.69 57.68
N GLN A 326 -10.69 0.38 57.71
CA GLN A 326 -11.19 -0.32 58.90
C GLN A 326 -10.16 -0.34 60.06
N MET A 327 -8.88 -0.36 59.74
CA MET A 327 -7.81 -0.27 60.75
C MET A 327 -7.67 1.13 61.36
N MET A 328 -7.82 2.18 60.57
CA MET A 328 -7.56 3.56 61.01
C MET A 328 -8.76 4.23 61.73
N TYR A 329 -9.98 3.94 61.32
CA TYR A 329 -11.16 4.69 61.80
C TYR A 329 -11.93 4.02 62.94
N SER A 330 -11.48 2.89 63.48
CA SER A 330 -12.14 2.17 64.57
C SER A 330 -11.83 2.78 65.92
N LYS A 331 -12.76 3.51 66.52
CA LYS A 331 -12.74 3.93 67.93
C LYS A 331 -12.99 2.77 68.93
N SER A 332 -13.45 1.64 68.43
CA SER A 332 -13.69 0.36 69.15
C SER A 332 -13.03 -0.76 68.33
N ILE A 333 -12.89 -1.95 68.91
CA ILE A 333 -12.33 -3.11 68.21
C ILE A 333 -13.17 -3.36 66.96
N PRO A 334 -12.58 -3.31 65.74
CA PRO A 334 -13.32 -3.49 64.48
C PRO A 334 -13.99 -4.87 64.42
N GLU A 335 -15.04 -4.95 63.62
CA GLU A 335 -15.64 -6.23 63.25
C GLU A 335 -14.69 -7.05 62.39
N ASN A 336 -14.88 -8.38 62.39
CA ASN A 336 -14.05 -9.25 61.55
C ASN A 336 -14.34 -8.95 60.06
N LEU A 337 -13.28 -8.98 59.26
CA LEU A 337 -13.38 -8.85 57.83
C LEU A 337 -14.06 -10.08 57.23
N GLU A 338 -14.96 -9.88 56.25
CA GLU A 338 -15.52 -11.00 55.48
C GLU A 338 -14.41 -11.71 54.70
N VAL A 339 -14.33 -13.01 54.86
CA VAL A 339 -13.36 -13.89 54.18
C VAL A 339 -14.14 -14.79 53.24
N ASP A 340 -13.81 -14.73 51.95
CA ASP A 340 -14.33 -15.69 50.98
C ASP A 340 -13.58 -17.03 51.15
N GLU A 341 -14.29 -18.02 51.66
CA GLU A 341 -13.71 -19.33 51.97
C GLU A 341 -13.27 -20.12 50.73
N GLU A 342 -13.82 -19.79 49.54
CA GLU A 342 -13.43 -20.40 48.28
C GLU A 342 -12.14 -19.79 47.69
N CYS A 343 -11.66 -18.69 48.25
CA CYS A 343 -10.52 -17.94 47.72
C CYS A 343 -9.28 -18.18 48.62
N GLU A 344 -8.19 -18.68 48.04
CA GLU A 344 -6.92 -18.95 48.71
C GLU A 344 -5.79 -18.01 48.28
N ASP A 345 -6.11 -16.76 47.97
CA ASP A 345 -5.09 -15.78 47.57
C ASP A 345 -4.48 -15.04 48.78
N GLU A 346 -3.44 -14.28 48.54
CA GLU A 346 -2.67 -13.55 49.57
C GLU A 346 -3.55 -12.52 50.30
N ILE A 347 -4.54 -11.91 49.68
CA ILE A 347 -5.46 -10.97 50.33
C ILE A 347 -6.39 -11.73 51.29
N THR A 348 -6.88 -12.89 50.90
CA THR A 348 -7.70 -13.74 51.74
C THR A 348 -6.91 -14.21 52.98
N ASN A 349 -5.65 -14.62 52.78
CA ASN A 349 -4.78 -14.99 53.88
C ASN A 349 -4.47 -13.80 54.83
N LEU A 350 -4.28 -12.62 54.27
CA LEU A 350 -4.08 -11.39 55.06
C LEU A 350 -5.32 -11.07 55.90
N LYS A 351 -6.53 -11.19 55.33
CA LYS A 351 -7.80 -11.03 56.06
C LYS A 351 -7.95 -12.03 57.22
N ARG A 352 -7.63 -13.31 56.96
CA ARG A 352 -7.67 -14.35 58.03
C ARG A 352 -6.70 -14.03 59.14
N THR A 353 -5.45 -13.66 58.82
CA THR A 353 -4.44 -13.30 59.83
C THR A 353 -4.88 -12.09 60.65
N TYR A 354 -5.44 -11.08 60.01
CA TYR A 354 -6.00 -9.89 60.65
C TYR A 354 -7.13 -10.27 61.62
N ASN A 355 -8.11 -11.08 61.18
CA ASN A 355 -9.21 -11.55 62.04
C ASN A 355 -8.70 -12.34 63.25
N ASN A 356 -7.67 -13.18 63.07
CA ASN A 356 -7.04 -13.92 64.18
C ASN A 356 -6.40 -12.96 65.19
N LEU A 357 -5.74 -11.91 64.70
CA LEU A 357 -5.14 -10.89 65.57
C LEU A 357 -6.20 -10.11 66.36
N LEU A 358 -7.30 -9.70 65.68
CA LEU A 358 -8.44 -9.07 66.37
C LEU A 358 -9.04 -9.94 67.46
N ASN A 359 -9.22 -11.24 67.21
CA ASN A 359 -9.75 -12.19 68.16
C ASN A 359 -8.79 -12.36 69.36
N SER A 360 -7.46 -12.32 69.14
CA SER A 360 -6.48 -12.34 70.18
C SER A 360 -6.52 -11.08 71.06
N ILE A 361 -6.68 -9.91 70.44
CA ILE A 361 -6.85 -8.64 71.15
C ILE A 361 -8.14 -8.64 71.98
N ARG A 362 -9.27 -9.12 71.45
CA ARG A 362 -10.50 -9.25 72.22
C ARG A 362 -10.35 -10.13 73.48
N LYS A 363 -9.71 -11.30 73.34
CA LYS A 363 -9.44 -12.19 74.41
C LYS A 363 -8.53 -11.54 75.47
N LEU A 364 -7.51 -10.81 75.08
CA LEU A 364 -6.63 -10.09 76.04
C LEU A 364 -7.44 -9.02 76.76
N LEU A 365 -8.26 -8.24 76.11
CA LEU A 365 -9.09 -7.22 76.75
C LEU A 365 -10.15 -7.80 77.67
N GLU A 366 -10.74 -8.96 77.37
CA GLU A 366 -11.61 -9.68 78.27
C GLU A 366 -10.87 -10.13 79.54
N ARG A 367 -9.70 -10.73 79.38
CA ARG A 367 -8.82 -11.11 80.55
C ARG A 367 -8.46 -9.92 81.41
N THR A 368 -8.01 -8.82 80.77
CA THR A 368 -7.68 -7.59 81.52
C THR A 368 -8.88 -7.05 82.27
N LYS A 369 -10.07 -7.06 81.70
CA LYS A 369 -11.33 -6.66 82.37
C LYS A 369 -11.70 -7.60 83.50
N GLU A 370 -11.48 -8.91 83.39
CA GLU A 370 -11.67 -9.87 84.45
C GLU A 370 -10.64 -9.69 85.61
N GLU A 371 -9.39 -9.49 85.26
CA GLU A 371 -8.33 -9.19 86.24
C GLU A 371 -8.59 -7.87 86.99
N GLU A 372 -9.02 -6.81 86.29
CA GLU A 372 -9.48 -5.56 86.95
C GLU A 372 -10.65 -5.75 87.90
N LYS A 373 -11.65 -6.59 87.49
CA LYS A 373 -12.78 -6.90 88.37
C LYS A 373 -12.33 -7.64 89.65
N ILE A 374 -11.37 -8.61 89.52
CA ILE A 374 -10.83 -9.35 90.62
C ILE A 374 -10.03 -8.40 91.53
N ILE A 375 -9.19 -7.55 90.97
CA ILE A 375 -8.42 -6.53 91.72
C ILE A 375 -9.36 -5.62 92.51
N ARG A 376 -10.39 -5.06 91.85
CA ARG A 376 -11.37 -4.21 92.49
C ARG A 376 -12.13 -4.91 93.62
N LYS A 377 -12.48 -6.18 93.42
CA LYS A 377 -13.11 -7.00 94.47
C LYS A 377 -12.20 -7.19 95.63
N ASN A 378 -10.94 -7.56 95.37
CA ASN A 378 -9.94 -7.74 96.43
C ASN A 378 -9.65 -6.44 97.21
N GLU A 379 -9.58 -5.30 96.50
CA GLU A 379 -9.46 -3.96 97.14
C GLU A 379 -10.68 -3.62 97.98
N LEU A 380 -11.91 -3.93 97.53
CA LEU A 380 -13.13 -3.77 98.32
C LEU A 380 -13.13 -4.66 99.56
N ASP A 381 -12.76 -5.92 99.40
CA ASP A 381 -12.67 -6.87 100.52
C ASP A 381 -11.61 -6.43 101.54
N LEU A 382 -10.47 -5.92 101.11
CA LEU A 382 -9.43 -5.33 101.98
C LEU A 382 -9.96 -4.10 102.73
N ILE A 383 -10.68 -3.22 102.06
CA ILE A 383 -11.31 -2.05 102.70
C ILE A 383 -12.35 -2.51 103.78
N LEU A 384 -13.18 -3.49 103.42
CA LEU A 384 -14.14 -4.08 104.37
C LEU A 384 -13.51 -4.75 105.54
N GLU A 385 -12.34 -5.44 105.43
CA GLU A 385 -11.58 -5.99 106.52
C GLU A 385 -10.91 -4.90 107.39
N GLN A 386 -10.48 -3.78 106.83
CA GLN A 386 -9.96 -2.62 107.55
C GLN A 386 -11.00 -1.87 108.39
N ILE A 387 -12.28 -1.95 107.97
CA ILE A 387 -13.39 -1.46 108.75
C ILE A 387 -13.67 -2.52 109.81
N ASN A 388 -13.08 -2.38 110.96
CA ASN A 388 -13.24 -3.32 112.10
C ASN A 388 -14.71 -3.61 112.36
N PRO A 389 -15.25 -4.84 112.02
CA PRO A 389 -16.66 -5.14 112.12
C PRO A 389 -17.19 -5.01 113.57
N HIS A 390 -16.32 -5.25 114.52
CA HIS A 390 -16.67 -5.10 115.90
C HIS A 390 -16.88 -3.64 116.34
N PHE A 391 -16.16 -2.70 115.70
CA PHE A 391 -16.38 -1.26 115.93
C PHE A 391 -17.73 -0.81 115.35
N LEU A 392 -18.11 -1.27 114.18
CA LEU A 392 -19.38 -0.97 113.52
C LEU A 392 -20.56 -1.56 114.34
N TYR A 393 -20.47 -2.84 114.75
CA TYR A 393 -21.51 -3.47 115.57
C TYR A 393 -21.65 -2.74 116.93
N ASN A 394 -20.57 -2.40 117.57
CA ASN A 394 -20.60 -1.65 118.83
C ASN A 394 -21.15 -0.27 118.69
N THR A 395 -20.88 0.42 117.57
CA THR A 395 -21.41 1.79 117.27
C THR A 395 -22.89 1.74 116.92
N LEU A 396 -23.35 0.73 116.21
CA LEU A 396 -24.78 0.51 115.86
C LEU A 396 -25.60 0.08 117.16
N ASP A 397 -25.01 -0.74 118.02
CA ASP A 397 -25.68 -1.11 119.29
C ASP A 397 -25.81 0.08 120.23
N VAL A 398 -24.85 0.99 120.19
CA VAL A 398 -24.96 2.22 121.02
C VAL A 398 -26.03 3.16 120.41
N ILE A 399 -26.24 3.21 119.13
CA ILE A 399 -27.24 4.04 118.48
C ILE A 399 -28.65 3.41 118.54
N SER A 400 -28.74 2.08 118.65
CA SER A 400 -30.04 1.39 118.73
C SER A 400 -30.55 1.27 120.16
N GLY A 401 -29.67 1.59 121.19
CA GLY A 401 -30.02 1.60 122.61
C GLY A 401 -30.35 2.96 123.21
N LEU A 402 -30.36 3.97 122.34
CA LEU A 402 -30.90 5.29 122.64
C LEU A 402 -32.35 5.40 121.99
#